data_2a9efa3e76bb2c744431db22c20b47b6
#
_entry.id   2a9efa3e76bb2c744431db22c20b47b6
#
_cell.length_a   1.000
_cell.length_b   1.000
_cell.length_c   1.000
_cell.angle_alpha   90.00
_cell.angle_beta   90.00
_cell.angle_gamma   90.00
#
_symmetry.space_group_name_H-M   'P 1'
#
loop_
_entity.id
_entity.type
_entity.pdbx_description
1 polymer ?
#
loop_
_entity_poly.entity_id
_entity_poly.type
_entity_poly.pdbx_seq_one_letter_code
_entity_poly.pdbx_strand_id
1 'polypeptide(L)'
;MYKRQILESLKSSFSESQEKVSESLSELEKEYDKIISEGHKEAEKIEKQIVGSSDLEVRNKALLLVEEHTSKVFEKAKDEIQNTKRDSNYSNLISSLITEATEALGTSEITVYTNSKDKEIVQSAISKISGAELSSEAIDCMGGIKITSKDGTMTFDNTIDARFERMKPLIRKNIAAKFNLGN
;
A
#
# COMPACT_ATOMS: atom_id res chain seq x y z
N MET A 1 -43.77 63.25 57.57
CA MET A 1 -42.67 62.27 57.60
C MET A 1 -42.91 61.06 56.66
N TYR A 2 -43.99 60.35 56.75
CA TYR A 2 -44.27 59.13 56.00
C TYR A 2 -44.20 59.23 54.45
N LYS A 3 -44.74 60.33 53.86
CA LYS A 3 -44.70 60.48 52.36
C LYS A 3 -43.28 60.58 51.79
N ARG A 4 -42.34 61.19 52.50
CA ARG A 4 -40.96 61.36 52.05
C ARG A 4 -40.21 60.03 52.10
N GLN A 5 -40.46 59.21 53.09
CA GLN A 5 -39.85 57.91 53.30
C GLN A 5 -40.35 56.89 52.25
N ILE A 6 -41.66 56.95 51.91
CA ILE A 6 -42.19 56.09 50.79
C ILE A 6 -41.61 56.50 49.45
N LEU A 7 -41.39 57.79 49.18
CA LEU A 7 -40.87 58.28 47.93
C LEU A 7 -39.40 57.92 47.81
N GLU A 8 -38.62 57.94 48.88
CA GLU A 8 -37.21 57.48 48.90
C GLU A 8 -37.07 55.95 48.67
N SER A 9 -37.95 55.17 49.36
CA SER A 9 -38.01 53.73 49.17
C SER A 9 -38.37 53.32 47.72
N LEU A 10 -39.35 54.00 47.11
CA LEU A 10 -39.76 53.82 45.73
C LEU A 10 -38.61 54.15 44.74
N LYS A 11 -37.90 55.26 44.98
CA LYS A 11 -36.76 55.64 44.18
C LYS A 11 -35.61 54.62 44.29
N SER A 12 -35.31 54.14 45.51
CA SER A 12 -34.28 53.10 45.71
C SER A 12 -34.67 51.81 45.01
N SER A 13 -35.89 51.32 45.18
CA SER A 13 -36.34 50.08 44.49
C SER A 13 -36.38 50.23 42.98
N PHE A 14 -36.65 51.39 42.42
CA PHE A 14 -36.63 51.67 41.01
C PHE A 14 -35.16 51.65 40.46
N SER A 15 -34.26 52.31 41.22
CA SER A 15 -32.83 52.30 40.87
C SER A 15 -32.23 50.90 40.92
N GLU A 16 -32.53 50.09 41.96
CA GLU A 16 -32.09 48.70 42.06
C GLU A 16 -32.64 47.82 40.92
N SER A 17 -33.88 48.07 40.52
CA SER A 17 -34.49 47.34 39.40
C SER A 17 -33.85 47.70 38.07
N GLN A 18 -33.51 48.98 37.84
CA GLN A 18 -32.77 49.42 36.64
C GLN A 18 -31.36 48.80 36.59
N GLU A 19 -30.68 48.76 37.72
CA GLU A 19 -29.36 48.18 37.82
C GLU A 19 -29.38 46.66 37.49
N LYS A 20 -30.32 45.92 38.07
CA LYS A 20 -30.52 44.49 37.77
C LYS A 20 -30.87 44.23 36.30
N VAL A 21 -31.69 45.05 35.68
CA VAL A 21 -31.99 44.93 34.25
C VAL A 21 -30.76 45.20 33.40
N SER A 22 -29.96 46.21 33.75
CA SER A 22 -28.73 46.53 33.04
C SER A 22 -27.68 45.41 33.15
N GLU A 23 -27.53 44.84 34.36
CA GLU A 23 -26.64 43.69 34.58
C GLU A 23 -27.09 42.46 33.76
N SER A 24 -28.42 42.13 33.81
CA SER A 24 -28.97 41.02 33.05
C SER A 24 -28.79 41.20 31.51
N LEU A 25 -28.96 42.44 31.03
CA LEU A 25 -28.70 42.74 29.61
C LEU A 25 -27.21 42.51 29.24
N SER A 26 -26.28 42.96 30.07
CA SER A 26 -24.86 42.77 29.87
C SER A 26 -24.46 41.29 29.91
N GLU A 27 -25.08 40.50 30.79
CA GLU A 27 -24.85 39.05 30.84
C GLU A 27 -25.40 38.35 29.59
N LEU A 28 -26.60 38.72 29.14
CA LEU A 28 -27.20 38.19 27.92
C LEU A 28 -26.35 38.52 26.66
N GLU A 29 -25.83 39.75 26.57
CA GLU A 29 -24.94 40.14 25.49
C GLU A 29 -23.65 39.27 25.46
N LYS A 30 -23.06 39.07 26.63
CA LYS A 30 -21.88 38.22 26.75
C LYS A 30 -22.16 36.76 26.36
N GLU A 31 -23.31 36.23 26.80
CA GLU A 31 -23.70 34.86 26.45
C GLU A 31 -23.98 34.71 24.96
N TYR A 32 -24.65 35.71 24.36
CA TYR A 32 -24.87 35.77 22.91
C TYR A 32 -23.56 35.78 22.14
N ASP A 33 -22.62 36.67 22.49
CA ASP A 33 -21.31 36.74 21.84
C ASP A 33 -20.51 35.44 21.97
N LYS A 34 -20.62 34.80 23.13
CA LYS A 34 -20.02 33.49 23.38
C LYS A 34 -20.58 32.41 22.46
N ILE A 35 -21.91 32.33 22.37
CA ILE A 35 -22.59 31.35 21.49
C ILE A 35 -22.19 31.54 20.03
N ILE A 36 -22.17 32.79 19.55
CA ILE A 36 -21.77 33.12 18.18
C ILE A 36 -20.28 32.74 17.94
N SER A 37 -19.41 33.09 18.88
CA SER A 37 -17.99 32.76 18.79
C SER A 37 -17.73 31.25 18.78
N GLU A 38 -18.43 30.52 19.64
CA GLU A 38 -18.35 29.05 19.68
C GLU A 38 -18.90 28.41 18.39
N GLY A 39 -20.01 28.94 17.86
CA GLY A 39 -20.58 28.51 16.58
C GLY A 39 -19.63 28.70 15.41
N HIS A 40 -18.96 29.86 15.35
CA HIS A 40 -17.93 30.09 14.32
C HIS A 40 -16.75 29.12 14.44
N LYS A 41 -16.24 28.88 15.64
CA LYS A 41 -15.15 27.92 15.86
C LYS A 41 -15.52 26.49 15.46
N GLU A 42 -16.72 26.07 15.76
CA GLU A 42 -17.20 24.74 15.38
C GLU A 42 -17.40 24.62 13.86
N ALA A 43 -17.92 25.67 13.21
CA ALA A 43 -18.03 25.73 11.75
C ALA A 43 -16.65 25.62 11.07
N GLU A 44 -15.66 26.40 11.51
CA GLU A 44 -14.29 26.31 10.99
C GLU A 44 -13.66 24.93 11.21
N LYS A 45 -13.92 24.30 12.35
CA LYS A 45 -13.44 22.96 12.64
C LYS A 45 -14.04 21.92 11.69
N ILE A 46 -15.35 22.00 11.47
CA ILE A 46 -16.06 21.13 10.52
C ILE A 46 -15.52 21.33 9.10
N GLU A 47 -15.34 22.57 8.66
CA GLU A 47 -14.76 22.89 7.36
C GLU A 47 -13.38 22.26 7.18
N LYS A 48 -12.46 22.46 8.13
CA LYS A 48 -11.12 21.86 8.11
C LYS A 48 -11.17 20.34 8.11
N GLN A 49 -12.12 19.75 8.82
CA GLN A 49 -12.31 18.31 8.89
C GLN A 49 -12.79 17.74 7.53
N ILE A 50 -13.74 18.41 6.88
CA ILE A 50 -14.25 18.02 5.57
C ILE A 50 -13.16 18.14 4.50
N VAL A 51 -12.47 19.28 4.46
CA VAL A 51 -11.37 19.48 3.49
C VAL A 51 -10.27 18.45 3.69
N GLY A 52 -9.80 18.25 4.93
CA GLY A 52 -8.75 17.27 5.22
C GLY A 52 -9.15 15.84 4.90
N SER A 53 -10.41 15.44 5.19
CA SER A 53 -10.88 14.09 4.83
C SER A 53 -11.03 13.90 3.32
N SER A 54 -11.46 14.94 2.60
CA SER A 54 -11.58 14.91 1.14
C SER A 54 -10.22 14.76 0.45
N ASP A 55 -9.20 15.45 0.92
CA ASP A 55 -7.83 15.32 0.41
C ASP A 55 -7.28 13.90 0.60
N LEU A 56 -7.52 13.31 1.77
CA LEU A 56 -7.15 11.92 2.04
C LEU A 56 -7.91 10.94 1.14
N GLU A 57 -9.19 11.15 0.92
CA GLU A 57 -10.01 10.31 0.05
C GLU A 57 -9.52 10.37 -1.42
N VAL A 58 -9.20 11.56 -1.91
CA VAL A 58 -8.64 11.75 -3.27
C VAL A 58 -7.31 11.02 -3.41
N ARG A 59 -6.40 11.17 -2.44
CA ARG A 59 -5.11 10.45 -2.45
C ARG A 59 -5.30 8.93 -2.44
N ASN A 60 -6.19 8.42 -1.58
CA ASN A 60 -6.48 6.99 -1.52
C ASN A 60 -7.06 6.46 -2.83
N LYS A 61 -8.00 7.18 -3.46
CA LYS A 61 -8.54 6.82 -4.77
C LYS A 61 -7.47 6.79 -5.85
N ALA A 62 -6.58 7.79 -5.87
CA ALA A 62 -5.46 7.82 -6.80
C ALA A 62 -4.53 6.61 -6.63
N LEU A 63 -4.17 6.26 -5.39
CA LEU A 63 -3.35 5.09 -5.10
C LEU A 63 -4.02 3.78 -5.53
N LEU A 64 -5.31 3.62 -5.29
CA LEU A 64 -6.07 2.44 -5.71
C LEU A 64 -6.11 2.30 -7.24
N LEU A 65 -6.31 3.39 -7.97
CA LEU A 65 -6.27 3.38 -9.44
C LEU A 65 -4.90 2.95 -9.97
N VAL A 66 -3.83 3.46 -9.37
CA VAL A 66 -2.46 3.07 -9.74
C VAL A 66 -2.21 1.60 -9.48
N GLU A 67 -2.65 1.10 -8.33
CA GLU A 67 -2.50 -0.32 -7.98
C GLU A 67 -3.28 -1.21 -8.96
N GLU A 68 -4.50 -0.84 -9.31
CA GLU A 68 -5.32 -1.56 -10.29
C GLU A 68 -4.64 -1.61 -11.67
N HIS A 69 -4.16 -0.46 -12.18
CA HIS A 69 -3.48 -0.40 -13.46
C HIS A 69 -2.14 -1.15 -13.45
N THR A 70 -1.39 -1.02 -12.36
CA THR A 70 -0.12 -1.75 -12.19
C THR A 70 -0.36 -3.26 -12.19
N SER A 71 -1.39 -3.72 -11.48
CA SER A 71 -1.75 -5.14 -11.46
C SER A 71 -2.13 -5.66 -12.85
N LYS A 72 -2.90 -4.90 -13.63
CA LYS A 72 -3.23 -5.27 -15.03
C LYS A 72 -2.00 -5.39 -15.92
N VAL A 73 -1.00 -4.51 -15.72
CA VAL A 73 0.27 -4.60 -16.45
C VAL A 73 1.03 -5.87 -16.06
N PHE A 74 1.07 -6.20 -14.77
CA PHE A 74 1.72 -7.42 -14.30
C PHE A 74 1.03 -8.69 -14.81
N GLU A 75 -0.30 -8.74 -14.83
CA GLU A 75 -1.03 -9.87 -15.40
C GLU A 75 -0.71 -10.07 -16.89
N LYS A 76 -0.74 -9.00 -17.68
CA LYS A 76 -0.34 -9.07 -19.09
C LYS A 76 1.10 -9.54 -19.28
N ALA A 77 2.02 -9.05 -18.45
CA ALA A 77 3.42 -9.49 -18.51
C ALA A 77 3.57 -10.97 -18.18
N LYS A 78 2.82 -11.48 -17.20
CA LYS A 78 2.78 -12.92 -16.89
C LYS A 78 2.26 -13.74 -18.06
N ASP A 79 1.18 -13.31 -18.70
CA ASP A 79 0.61 -14.01 -19.85
C ASP A 79 1.61 -14.05 -21.01
N GLU A 80 2.31 -12.96 -21.30
CA GLU A 80 3.36 -12.93 -22.33
C GLU A 80 4.53 -13.84 -22.00
N ILE A 81 4.99 -13.86 -20.75
CA ILE A 81 6.07 -14.74 -20.28
C ILE A 81 5.67 -16.22 -20.42
N GLN A 82 4.45 -16.57 -20.00
CA GLN A 82 3.93 -17.94 -20.12
C GLN A 82 3.89 -18.43 -21.58
N ASN A 83 3.59 -17.51 -22.51
CA ASN A 83 3.46 -17.79 -23.93
C ASN A 83 4.78 -17.59 -24.70
N THR A 84 5.88 -17.27 -24.01
CA THR A 84 7.20 -17.11 -24.64
C THR A 84 7.62 -18.40 -25.34
N LYS A 85 8.14 -18.26 -26.57
CA LYS A 85 8.64 -19.39 -27.37
C LYS A 85 9.84 -20.03 -26.67
N ARG A 86 9.84 -21.35 -26.63
CA ARG A 86 10.93 -22.18 -26.09
C ARG A 86 12.02 -22.39 -27.15
N ASP A 87 12.61 -21.32 -27.60
CA ASP A 87 13.66 -21.29 -28.62
C ASP A 87 15.08 -21.40 -28.00
N SER A 88 16.10 -21.20 -28.84
CA SER A 88 17.50 -21.21 -28.40
C SER A 88 17.82 -20.18 -27.34
N ASN A 89 17.19 -19.02 -27.39
CA ASN A 89 17.37 -17.97 -26.37
C ASN A 89 16.82 -18.40 -25.02
N TYR A 90 15.68 -19.09 -25.04
CA TYR A 90 15.10 -19.66 -23.82
C TYR A 90 15.98 -20.79 -23.24
N SER A 91 16.55 -21.62 -24.09
CA SER A 91 17.51 -22.67 -23.68
C SER A 91 18.76 -22.07 -23.04
N ASN A 92 19.29 -20.98 -23.57
CA ASN A 92 20.39 -20.23 -22.96
C ASN A 92 20.02 -19.64 -21.61
N LEU A 93 18.81 -19.09 -21.49
CA LEU A 93 18.29 -18.60 -20.21
C LEU A 93 18.24 -19.72 -19.17
N ILE A 94 17.66 -20.88 -19.50
CA ILE A 94 17.60 -22.03 -18.59
C ILE A 94 19.01 -22.46 -18.16
N SER A 95 19.98 -22.52 -19.09
CA SER A 95 21.38 -22.86 -18.76
C SER A 95 21.97 -21.84 -17.77
N SER A 96 21.73 -20.56 -17.97
CA SER A 96 22.18 -19.51 -17.05
C SER A 96 21.52 -19.63 -15.66
N LEU A 97 20.21 -19.94 -15.59
CA LEU A 97 19.50 -20.15 -14.35
C LEU A 97 20.03 -21.36 -13.56
N ILE A 98 20.43 -22.44 -14.26
CA ILE A 98 21.03 -23.61 -13.64
C ILE A 98 22.41 -23.26 -13.07
N THR A 99 23.25 -22.56 -13.84
CA THR A 99 24.57 -22.12 -13.38
C THR A 99 24.47 -21.23 -12.15
N GLU A 100 23.63 -20.21 -12.20
CA GLU A 100 23.37 -19.31 -11.06
C GLU A 100 22.94 -20.09 -9.80
N ALA A 101 22.06 -21.08 -9.97
CA ALA A 101 21.55 -21.85 -8.85
C ALA A 101 22.59 -22.84 -8.28
N THR A 102 23.43 -23.48 -9.15
CA THR A 102 24.51 -24.33 -8.70
C THR A 102 25.60 -23.55 -7.97
N GLU A 103 25.95 -22.38 -8.46
CA GLU A 103 26.86 -21.46 -7.76
C GLU A 103 26.33 -21.04 -6.40
N ALA A 104 25.04 -20.70 -6.31
CA ALA A 104 24.40 -20.31 -5.07
C ALA A 104 24.34 -21.45 -4.04
N LEU A 105 24.16 -22.70 -4.48
CA LEU A 105 24.15 -23.87 -3.60
C LEU A 105 25.58 -24.37 -3.27
N GLY A 106 26.59 -24.02 -4.06
CA GLY A 106 27.96 -24.45 -3.88
C GLY A 106 28.20 -25.96 -4.14
N THR A 107 27.26 -26.65 -4.78
CA THR A 107 27.33 -28.08 -5.12
C THR A 107 26.75 -28.37 -6.48
N SER A 108 27.26 -29.36 -7.15
CA SER A 108 26.75 -29.92 -8.43
C SER A 108 25.86 -31.16 -8.21
N GLU A 109 25.83 -31.71 -7.00
CA GLU A 109 24.92 -32.81 -6.65
C GLU A 109 23.54 -32.28 -6.32
N ILE A 110 22.70 -32.16 -7.36
CA ILE A 110 21.44 -31.46 -7.31
C ILE A 110 20.32 -32.24 -7.97
N THR A 111 19.10 -32.00 -7.47
CA THR A 111 17.85 -32.40 -8.11
C THR A 111 17.18 -31.17 -8.67
N VAL A 112 16.89 -31.17 -9.97
CA VAL A 112 16.29 -30.04 -10.67
C VAL A 112 14.82 -30.34 -10.94
N TYR A 113 13.96 -29.39 -10.53
CA TYR A 113 12.53 -29.42 -10.77
C TYR A 113 12.16 -28.34 -11.79
N THR A 114 11.26 -28.65 -12.70
CA THR A 114 10.74 -27.72 -13.70
C THR A 114 9.32 -28.08 -14.09
N ASN A 115 8.68 -27.24 -14.90
CA ASN A 115 7.36 -27.53 -15.42
C ASN A 115 7.41 -28.57 -16.56
N SER A 116 6.27 -29.09 -16.94
CA SER A 116 6.18 -30.10 -18.00
C SER A 116 6.63 -29.63 -19.37
N LYS A 117 6.51 -28.32 -19.66
CA LYS A 117 6.88 -27.74 -20.96
C LYS A 117 8.39 -27.57 -21.13
N ASP A 118 9.12 -27.40 -20.05
CA ASP A 118 10.54 -27.10 -20.04
C ASP A 118 11.42 -28.36 -19.80
N LYS A 119 10.80 -29.51 -19.52
CA LYS A 119 11.51 -30.77 -19.18
C LYS A 119 12.62 -31.14 -20.18
N GLU A 120 12.36 -31.10 -21.47
CA GLU A 120 13.33 -31.48 -22.50
C GLU A 120 14.51 -30.51 -22.55
N ILE A 121 14.25 -29.21 -22.42
CA ILE A 121 15.27 -28.16 -22.42
C ILE A 121 16.17 -28.31 -21.19
N VAL A 122 15.54 -28.47 -20.01
CA VAL A 122 16.25 -28.64 -18.74
C VAL A 122 17.09 -29.94 -18.77
N GLN A 123 16.52 -31.04 -19.25
CA GLN A 123 17.27 -32.31 -19.40
C GLN A 123 18.53 -32.16 -20.26
N SER A 124 18.39 -31.43 -21.38
CA SER A 124 19.54 -31.14 -22.26
C SER A 124 20.58 -30.24 -21.58
N ALA A 125 20.15 -29.30 -20.77
CA ALA A 125 21.04 -28.39 -20.05
C ALA A 125 21.83 -29.09 -18.93
N ILE A 126 21.13 -29.92 -18.11
CA ILE A 126 21.77 -30.62 -16.98
C ILE A 126 22.66 -31.79 -17.40
N SER A 127 22.47 -32.35 -18.63
CA SER A 127 23.32 -33.44 -19.12
C SER A 127 24.83 -33.10 -19.15
N LYS A 128 25.16 -31.81 -19.11
CA LYS A 128 26.53 -31.30 -19.08
C LYS A 128 27.10 -31.15 -17.66
N ILE A 129 26.25 -31.35 -16.62
CA ILE A 129 26.61 -31.13 -15.22
C ILE A 129 26.68 -32.49 -14.54
N SER A 130 27.87 -32.87 -14.08
CA SER A 130 28.04 -34.11 -13.33
C SER A 130 27.36 -34.02 -11.98
N GLY A 131 26.49 -35.00 -11.65
CA GLY A 131 25.78 -35.05 -10.38
C GLY A 131 24.38 -34.40 -10.39
N ALA A 132 23.99 -33.77 -11.50
CA ALA A 132 22.64 -33.18 -11.62
C ALA A 132 21.63 -34.22 -12.15
N GLU A 133 20.44 -34.25 -11.54
CA GLU A 133 19.35 -35.14 -11.91
C GLU A 133 18.06 -34.33 -12.10
N LEU A 134 17.26 -34.69 -13.12
CA LEU A 134 15.94 -34.10 -13.32
C LEU A 134 14.89 -34.87 -12.49
N SER A 135 14.12 -34.15 -11.70
CA SER A 135 13.02 -34.77 -10.98
C SER A 135 11.94 -35.29 -11.92
N SER A 136 11.35 -36.44 -11.55
CA SER A 136 10.17 -36.98 -12.23
C SER A 136 8.93 -36.09 -12.00
N GLU A 137 8.87 -35.39 -10.86
CA GLU A 137 7.78 -34.49 -10.49
C GLU A 137 7.92 -33.16 -11.24
N ALA A 138 6.83 -32.75 -11.89
CA ALA A 138 6.74 -31.42 -12.49
C ALA A 138 6.15 -30.44 -11.46
N ILE A 139 6.73 -29.24 -11.40
CA ILE A 139 6.19 -28.15 -10.60
C ILE A 139 5.29 -27.26 -11.46
N ASP A 140 4.31 -26.64 -10.84
CA ASP A 140 3.44 -25.64 -11.49
C ASP A 140 4.11 -24.27 -11.43
N CYS A 141 4.67 -23.85 -12.58
CA CYS A 141 5.32 -22.55 -12.73
C CYS A 141 5.27 -22.10 -14.20
N MET A 142 5.42 -20.80 -14.44
CA MET A 142 5.47 -20.20 -15.79
C MET A 142 6.68 -20.71 -16.59
N GLY A 143 7.76 -21.07 -15.90
CA GLY A 143 9.00 -21.56 -16.47
C GLY A 143 10.17 -21.46 -15.52
N GLY A 144 11.35 -21.83 -15.98
CA GLY A 144 12.57 -21.83 -15.16
C GLY A 144 12.72 -23.10 -14.33
N ILE A 145 13.50 -23.02 -13.26
CA ILE A 145 13.90 -24.17 -12.46
C ILE A 145 13.85 -23.89 -10.98
N LYS A 146 13.61 -24.94 -10.21
CA LYS A 146 13.87 -25.00 -8.77
C LYS A 146 14.87 -26.11 -8.52
N ILE A 147 15.89 -25.85 -7.75
CA ILE A 147 16.97 -26.81 -7.49
C ILE A 147 17.03 -27.13 -6.01
N THR A 148 17.22 -28.39 -5.68
CA THR A 148 17.45 -28.85 -4.31
C THR A 148 18.74 -29.66 -4.28
N SER A 149 19.59 -29.48 -3.27
CA SER A 149 20.74 -30.35 -3.04
C SER A 149 20.27 -31.80 -2.80
N LYS A 150 21.04 -32.79 -3.21
CA LYS A 150 20.67 -34.22 -3.06
C LYS A 150 20.42 -34.63 -1.61
N ASP A 151 21.07 -33.99 -0.65
CA ASP A 151 20.83 -34.18 0.79
C ASP A 151 19.54 -33.52 1.32
N GLY A 152 18.84 -32.74 0.45
CA GLY A 152 17.59 -32.06 0.78
C GLY A 152 17.73 -30.83 1.71
N THR A 153 18.97 -30.45 2.09
CA THR A 153 19.21 -29.40 3.07
C THR A 153 19.07 -27.99 2.48
N MET A 154 19.37 -27.82 1.21
CA MET A 154 19.34 -26.53 0.55
C MET A 154 18.42 -26.55 -0.68
N THR A 155 17.65 -25.50 -0.83
CA THR A 155 16.79 -25.30 -2.00
C THR A 155 16.96 -23.89 -2.55
N PHE A 156 17.11 -23.79 -3.86
CA PHE A 156 17.16 -22.52 -4.55
C PHE A 156 16.05 -22.45 -5.61
N ASP A 157 15.12 -21.51 -5.40
CA ASP A 157 14.02 -21.29 -6.33
C ASP A 157 14.41 -20.21 -7.35
N ASN A 158 14.72 -20.66 -8.56
CA ASN A 158 15.05 -19.84 -9.71
C ASN A 158 13.98 -19.96 -10.82
N THR A 159 12.73 -20.22 -10.41
CA THR A 159 11.59 -20.14 -11.32
C THR A 159 11.37 -18.71 -11.79
N ILE A 160 10.79 -18.56 -12.97
CA ILE A 160 10.43 -17.25 -13.50
C ILE A 160 9.42 -16.56 -12.57
N ASP A 161 8.53 -17.33 -11.96
CA ASP A 161 7.57 -16.85 -10.94
C ASP A 161 8.28 -16.21 -9.75
N ALA A 162 9.24 -16.91 -9.16
CA ALA A 162 9.99 -16.39 -8.01
C ALA A 162 10.80 -15.15 -8.37
N ARG A 163 11.41 -15.11 -9.55
CA ARG A 163 12.14 -13.94 -10.06
C ARG A 163 11.19 -12.77 -10.30
N PHE A 164 10.05 -13.02 -10.90
CA PHE A 164 9.02 -12.01 -11.15
C PHE A 164 8.52 -11.39 -9.85
N GLU A 165 8.19 -12.22 -8.85
CA GLU A 165 7.75 -11.73 -7.55
C GLU A 165 8.84 -10.89 -6.84
N ARG A 166 10.10 -11.29 -6.90
CA ARG A 166 11.22 -10.51 -6.36
C ARG A 166 11.41 -9.16 -7.05
N MET A 167 11.10 -9.07 -8.34
CA MET A 167 11.23 -7.82 -9.11
C MET A 167 10.02 -6.87 -8.95
N LYS A 168 8.85 -7.38 -8.60
CA LYS A 168 7.63 -6.57 -8.46
C LYS A 168 7.80 -5.29 -7.63
N PRO A 169 8.41 -5.31 -6.42
CA PRO A 169 8.56 -4.10 -5.62
C PRO A 169 9.40 -3.03 -6.33
N LEU A 170 10.46 -3.44 -7.03
CA LEU A 170 11.34 -2.55 -7.78
C LEU A 170 10.61 -1.91 -8.97
N ILE A 171 9.85 -2.72 -9.71
CA ILE A 171 9.06 -2.25 -10.85
C ILE A 171 7.96 -1.31 -10.38
N ARG A 172 7.25 -1.62 -9.29
CA ARG A 172 6.25 -0.73 -8.69
C ARG A 172 6.85 0.61 -8.29
N LYS A 173 8.01 0.61 -7.65
CA LYS A 173 8.73 1.84 -7.31
C LYS A 173 9.03 2.69 -8.55
N ASN A 174 9.49 2.08 -9.63
CA ASN A 174 9.79 2.75 -10.88
C ASN A 174 8.53 3.31 -11.56
N ILE A 175 7.41 2.57 -11.52
CA ILE A 175 6.12 3.02 -12.02
C ILE A 175 5.63 4.22 -11.20
N ALA A 176 5.62 4.12 -9.87
CA ALA A 176 5.20 5.19 -8.99
C ALA A 176 6.01 6.48 -9.23
N ALA A 177 7.34 6.36 -9.41
CA ALA A 177 8.20 7.50 -9.73
C ALA A 177 7.86 8.15 -11.08
N LYS A 178 7.55 7.36 -12.11
CA LYS A 178 7.15 7.88 -13.43
C LYS A 178 5.82 8.62 -13.43
N PHE A 179 4.92 8.25 -12.54
CA PHE A 179 3.61 8.89 -12.39
C PHE A 179 3.58 9.98 -11.32
N ASN A 180 4.72 10.35 -10.71
CA ASN A 180 4.83 11.31 -9.61
C ASN A 180 3.94 10.98 -8.40
N LEU A 181 3.74 9.70 -8.11
CA LEU A 181 2.86 9.19 -7.06
C LEU A 181 3.62 8.89 -5.77
N GLY A 182 4.53 9.71 -5.37
CA GLY A 182 5.36 9.46 -4.19
C GLY A 182 5.86 10.70 -3.48
N ASN A 183 5.32 11.86 -3.83
CA ASN A 183 5.58 13.12 -3.13
C ASN A 183 4.34 13.62 -2.42
#